data_0a2e5a7d39d627372e0a53a822497f6f
#
_entry.id   0a2e5a7d39d627372e0a53a822497f6f
#
_cell.length_a   1.000
_cell.length_b   1.000
_cell.length_c   1.000
_cell.angle_alpha   90.00
_cell.angle_beta   90.00
_cell.angle_gamma   90.00
#
_symmetry.space_group_name_H-M   'P 1'
#
loop_
_entity.id
_entity.type
_entity.pdbx_description
1 polymer ?
#
loop_
_entity_poly.entity_id
_entity_poly.type
_entity_poly.pdbx_seq_one_letter_code
_entity_poly.pdbx_strand_id
1 'polypeptide(L)'
;MATANITESADTRDNIIAVGQRIIGAKGFSAVGLNEILSAAGVPKGSFYHYFGSKDAFGVALLESYFDEYLADMDNTLGEPGLTMAQRLMNYWQIWQETQSFSDCQGKCLAVKLGAEVADMSEAMRATLKRGTSGIVDRLARAIQAGVEEGSLSVSEDPSSVAQSLYQLWLGASVMVKIVRNLQPFETAMASTRLMLHPVSG
;
A
#
# COMPACT_ATOMS: atom_id res chain seq x y z
N MET A 1 14.63 6.57 34.46
CA MET A 1 14.57 7.80 33.62
C MET A 1 14.91 7.57 32.14
N ALA A 2 15.73 6.58 31.75
CA ALA A 2 16.08 6.32 30.33
C ALA A 2 14.94 5.73 29.48
N THR A 3 14.07 4.87 30.02
CA THR A 3 12.99 4.20 29.30
C THR A 3 11.86 5.16 28.88
N ALA A 4 11.49 6.13 29.70
CA ALA A 4 10.44 7.11 29.36
C ALA A 4 10.85 8.04 28.20
N ASN A 5 12.13 8.41 28.11
CA ASN A 5 12.64 9.30 27.06
C ASN A 5 12.72 8.60 25.68
N ILE A 6 12.90 7.27 25.65
CA ILE A 6 12.95 6.46 24.42
C ILE A 6 11.52 6.31 23.84
N THR A 7 10.55 6.07 24.70
CA THR A 7 9.13 5.92 24.28
C THR A 7 8.58 7.23 23.73
N GLU A 8 8.81 8.36 24.40
CA GLU A 8 8.36 9.68 23.96
C GLU A 8 9.03 10.12 22.64
N SER A 9 10.27 9.70 22.42
CA SER A 9 11.01 9.95 21.16
C SER A 9 10.47 9.12 20.00
N ALA A 10 10.14 7.85 20.22
CA ALA A 10 9.51 6.98 19.23
C ALA A 10 8.12 7.51 18.85
N ASP A 11 7.29 7.84 19.83
CA ASP A 11 5.95 8.41 19.63
C ASP A 11 5.98 9.69 18.80
N THR A 12 6.98 10.55 19.01
CA THR A 12 7.14 11.80 18.24
C THR A 12 7.51 11.52 16.78
N ARG A 13 8.44 10.60 16.53
CA ARG A 13 8.84 10.20 15.18
C ARG A 13 7.65 9.61 14.40
N ASP A 14 6.91 8.72 15.01
CA ASP A 14 5.78 8.03 14.40
C ASP A 14 4.61 9.00 14.15
N ASN A 15 4.39 9.96 15.05
CA ASN A 15 3.43 11.05 14.83
C ASN A 15 3.79 11.90 13.58
N ILE A 16 5.07 12.25 13.39
CA ILE A 16 5.51 13.00 12.20
C ILE A 16 5.26 12.17 10.92
N ILE A 17 5.52 10.87 10.95
CA ILE A 17 5.28 9.95 9.83
C ILE A 17 3.78 9.87 9.53
N ALA A 18 2.93 9.61 10.51
CA ALA A 18 1.48 9.49 10.32
C ALA A 18 0.84 10.77 9.78
N VAL A 19 1.24 11.93 10.31
CA VAL A 19 0.81 13.25 9.81
C VAL A 19 1.28 13.45 8.36
N GLY A 20 2.54 13.09 8.08
CA GLY A 20 3.12 13.17 6.73
C GLY A 20 2.40 12.27 5.73
N GLN A 21 2.12 11.02 6.08
CA GLN A 21 1.38 10.07 5.23
C GLN A 21 0.01 10.65 4.83
N ARG A 22 -0.73 11.23 5.78
CA ARG A 22 -2.04 11.85 5.52
C ARG A 22 -1.94 13.05 4.58
N ILE A 23 -1.01 13.99 4.82
CA ILE A 23 -0.90 15.23 4.03
C ILE A 23 -0.33 14.94 2.64
N ILE A 24 0.73 14.16 2.56
CA ILE A 24 1.40 13.79 1.31
C ILE A 24 0.50 12.88 0.47
N GLY A 25 -0.21 11.94 1.08
CA GLY A 25 -1.20 11.11 0.41
C GLY A 25 -2.31 11.92 -0.27
N ALA A 26 -2.72 13.03 0.32
CA ALA A 26 -3.70 13.93 -0.29
C ALA A 26 -3.11 14.80 -1.41
N LYS A 27 -1.93 15.41 -1.20
CA LYS A 27 -1.38 16.47 -2.06
C LYS A 27 -0.26 16.02 -3.01
N GLY A 28 0.45 14.92 -2.72
CA GLY A 28 1.70 14.52 -3.37
C GLY A 28 2.93 14.99 -2.59
N PHE A 29 4.08 14.37 -2.83
CA PHE A 29 5.32 14.60 -2.07
C PHE A 29 5.94 15.96 -2.36
N SER A 30 5.99 16.36 -3.64
CA SER A 30 6.58 17.63 -4.09
C SER A 30 5.78 18.83 -3.62
N ALA A 31 4.44 18.70 -3.59
CA ALA A 31 3.53 19.79 -3.26
C ALA A 31 3.50 20.12 -1.76
N VAL A 32 4.06 19.27 -0.89
CA VAL A 32 4.03 19.43 0.56
C VAL A 32 5.35 19.95 1.09
N GLY A 33 5.30 21.12 1.70
CA GLY A 33 6.44 21.70 2.41
C GLY A 33 6.67 21.10 3.78
N LEU A 34 7.93 21.04 4.23
CA LEU A 34 8.28 20.55 5.56
C LEU A 34 7.55 21.28 6.68
N ASN A 35 7.43 22.61 6.57
CA ASN A 35 6.75 23.41 7.59
C ASN A 35 5.27 23.05 7.77
N GLU A 36 4.59 22.61 6.72
CA GLU A 36 3.21 22.16 6.78
C GLU A 36 3.08 20.89 7.62
N ILE A 37 3.97 19.92 7.41
CA ILE A 37 4.02 18.68 8.19
C ILE A 37 4.30 18.98 9.66
N LEU A 38 5.31 19.80 9.93
CA LEU A 38 5.72 20.13 11.29
C LEU A 38 4.65 20.89 12.08
N SER A 39 3.99 21.85 11.41
CA SER A 39 2.88 22.58 12.03
C SER A 39 1.70 21.66 12.35
N ALA A 40 1.38 20.74 11.44
CA ALA A 40 0.30 19.78 11.64
C ALA A 40 0.63 18.71 12.71
N ALA A 41 1.91 18.34 12.83
CA ALA A 41 2.39 17.39 13.85
C ALA A 41 2.61 18.06 15.22
N GLY A 42 2.60 19.39 15.30
CA GLY A 42 2.84 20.13 16.54
C GLY A 42 4.30 20.05 17.03
N VAL A 43 5.28 19.85 16.11
CA VAL A 43 6.69 19.66 16.48
C VAL A 43 7.59 20.75 15.92
N PRO A 44 8.65 21.15 16.65
CA PRO A 44 9.61 22.13 16.16
C PRO A 44 10.50 21.56 15.06
N LYS A 45 11.00 22.43 14.19
CA LYS A 45 11.85 22.05 13.03
C LYS A 45 13.10 21.26 13.44
N GLY A 46 13.67 21.54 14.61
CA GLY A 46 14.84 20.82 15.13
C GLY A 46 14.56 19.32 15.36
N SER A 47 13.36 18.98 15.83
CA SER A 47 12.97 17.58 16.04
C SER A 47 12.96 16.78 14.74
N PHE A 48 12.49 17.36 13.65
CA PHE A 48 12.49 16.69 12.35
C PHE A 48 13.90 16.28 11.91
N TYR A 49 14.85 17.22 11.93
CA TYR A 49 16.21 16.94 11.51
C TYR A 49 16.94 15.99 12.45
N HIS A 50 16.52 15.93 13.72
CA HIS A 50 17.00 14.92 14.65
C HIS A 50 16.59 13.49 14.23
N TYR A 51 15.34 13.30 13.74
CA TYR A 51 14.84 11.97 13.38
C TYR A 51 15.17 11.54 11.94
N PHE A 52 15.15 12.45 10.98
CA PHE A 52 15.19 12.09 9.56
C PHE A 52 16.41 12.64 8.80
N GLY A 53 17.03 13.71 9.28
CA GLY A 53 18.17 14.35 8.62
C GLY A 53 17.81 15.14 7.35
N SER A 54 16.89 14.67 6.51
CA SER A 54 16.44 15.34 5.30
C SER A 54 14.98 15.00 4.95
N LYS A 55 14.37 15.80 4.04
CA LYS A 55 13.03 15.50 3.51
C LYS A 55 13.03 14.19 2.71
N ASP A 56 14.10 13.88 2.02
CA ASP A 56 14.27 12.65 1.26
C ASP A 56 14.31 11.42 2.18
N ALA A 57 15.13 11.45 3.23
CA ALA A 57 15.18 10.39 4.25
C ALA A 57 13.84 10.24 4.99
N PHE A 58 13.11 11.34 5.21
CA PHE A 58 11.74 11.29 5.71
C PHE A 58 10.79 10.59 4.73
N GLY A 59 10.92 10.85 3.42
CA GLY A 59 10.15 10.17 2.39
C GLY A 59 10.39 8.66 2.39
N VAL A 60 11.63 8.22 2.58
CA VAL A 60 11.97 6.79 2.74
C VAL A 60 11.30 6.21 3.97
N ALA A 61 11.44 6.84 5.14
CA ALA A 61 10.85 6.36 6.39
C ALA A 61 9.31 6.30 6.33
N LEU A 62 8.69 7.28 5.65
CA LEU A 62 7.25 7.32 5.42
C LEU A 62 6.76 6.16 4.54
N LEU A 63 7.50 5.84 3.47
CA LEU A 63 7.17 4.72 2.60
C LEU A 63 7.41 3.37 3.29
N GLU A 64 8.48 3.23 4.09
CA GLU A 64 8.75 2.03 4.88
C GLU A 64 7.61 1.77 5.86
N SER A 65 7.23 2.75 6.69
CA SER A 65 6.09 2.63 7.62
C SER A 65 4.79 2.25 6.89
N TYR A 66 4.51 2.89 5.75
CA TYR A 66 3.34 2.56 4.94
C TYR A 66 3.33 1.10 4.47
N PHE A 67 4.45 0.61 3.94
CA PHE A 67 4.50 -0.78 3.46
C PHE A 67 4.49 -1.79 4.60
N ASP A 68 5.11 -1.49 5.73
CA ASP A 68 5.05 -2.37 6.91
C ASP A 68 3.61 -2.57 7.40
N GLU A 69 2.85 -1.48 7.53
CA GLU A 69 1.43 -1.52 7.89
C GLU A 69 0.60 -2.25 6.82
N TYR A 70 0.78 -1.89 5.56
CA TYR A 70 0.04 -2.49 4.45
C TYR A 70 0.26 -4.01 4.34
N LEU A 71 1.53 -4.45 4.46
CA LEU A 71 1.88 -5.86 4.37
C LEU A 71 1.37 -6.66 5.59
N ALA A 72 1.33 -6.04 6.78
CA ALA A 72 0.72 -6.65 7.96
C ALA A 72 -0.81 -6.81 7.80
N ASP A 73 -1.50 -5.80 7.29
CA ASP A 73 -2.95 -5.87 7.00
C ASP A 73 -3.26 -6.93 5.94
N MET A 74 -2.40 -7.02 4.93
CA MET A 74 -2.50 -8.05 3.89
C MET A 74 -2.30 -9.46 4.47
N ASP A 75 -1.30 -9.65 5.34
CA ASP A 75 -1.06 -10.91 6.03
C ASP A 75 -2.26 -11.32 6.91
N ASN A 76 -2.89 -10.38 7.60
CA ASN A 76 -4.13 -10.60 8.37
C ASN A 76 -5.29 -11.05 7.46
N THR A 77 -5.51 -10.35 6.35
CA THR A 77 -6.58 -10.67 5.40
C THR A 77 -6.38 -12.04 4.75
N LEU A 78 -5.17 -12.33 4.29
CA LEU A 78 -4.83 -13.62 3.66
C LEU A 78 -4.70 -14.76 4.67
N GLY A 79 -4.51 -14.45 5.96
CA GLY A 79 -4.47 -15.41 7.07
C GLY A 79 -5.81 -15.69 7.74
N GLU A 80 -6.92 -15.07 7.31
CA GLU A 80 -8.22 -15.18 7.97
C GLU A 80 -8.70 -16.63 8.07
N PRO A 81 -8.98 -17.15 9.30
CA PRO A 81 -9.34 -18.55 9.48
C PRO A 81 -10.75 -18.87 8.95
N GLY A 82 -10.97 -20.12 8.55
CA GLY A 82 -12.29 -20.61 8.15
C GLY A 82 -12.69 -20.28 6.70
N LEU A 83 -11.86 -19.56 5.96
CA LEU A 83 -12.07 -19.25 4.53
C LEU A 83 -11.09 -20.02 3.66
N THR A 84 -11.51 -20.37 2.43
CA THR A 84 -10.60 -20.85 1.40
C THR A 84 -9.67 -19.74 0.92
N MET A 85 -8.53 -20.07 0.33
CA MET A 85 -7.62 -19.06 -0.20
C MET A 85 -8.25 -18.23 -1.33
N ALA A 86 -9.11 -18.84 -2.13
CA ALA A 86 -9.91 -18.11 -3.12
C ALA A 86 -10.78 -17.01 -2.45
N GLN A 87 -11.47 -17.34 -1.37
CA GLN A 87 -12.29 -16.36 -0.63
C GLN A 87 -11.45 -15.24 -0.02
N ARG A 88 -10.29 -15.57 0.57
CA ARG A 88 -9.36 -14.57 1.15
C ARG A 88 -8.81 -13.62 0.09
N LEU A 89 -8.43 -14.14 -1.09
CA LEU A 89 -7.98 -13.31 -2.21
C LEU A 89 -9.10 -12.41 -2.74
N MET A 90 -10.34 -12.92 -2.84
CA MET A 90 -11.48 -12.10 -3.26
C MET A 90 -11.79 -11.01 -2.22
N ASN A 91 -11.71 -11.30 -0.91
CA ASN A 91 -11.84 -10.32 0.15
C ASN A 91 -10.75 -9.24 0.07
N TYR A 92 -9.50 -9.63 -0.17
CA TYR A 92 -8.40 -8.67 -0.35
C TYR A 92 -8.70 -7.67 -1.49
N TRP A 93 -9.19 -8.13 -2.63
CA TRP A 93 -9.53 -7.24 -3.76
C TRP A 93 -10.77 -6.40 -3.48
N GLN A 94 -11.72 -6.90 -2.73
CA GLN A 94 -12.88 -6.13 -2.29
C GLN A 94 -12.46 -5.00 -1.34
N ILE A 95 -11.61 -5.28 -0.35
CA ILE A 95 -11.04 -4.27 0.56
C ILE A 95 -10.27 -3.23 -0.25
N TRP A 96 -9.48 -3.64 -1.27
CA TRP A 96 -8.81 -2.71 -2.17
C TRP A 96 -9.81 -1.76 -2.84
N GLN A 97 -10.88 -2.29 -3.42
CA GLN A 97 -11.93 -1.48 -4.05
C GLN A 97 -12.55 -0.48 -3.07
N GLU A 98 -12.89 -0.91 -1.87
CA GLU A 98 -13.51 -0.07 -0.83
C GLU A 98 -12.58 1.04 -0.37
N THR A 99 -11.31 0.74 -0.16
CA THR A 99 -10.32 1.69 0.35
C THR A 99 -9.79 2.66 -0.72
N GLN A 100 -9.92 2.33 -2.01
CA GLN A 100 -9.46 3.15 -3.13
C GLN A 100 -10.59 3.87 -3.87
N SER A 101 -11.84 3.77 -3.40
CA SER A 101 -12.98 4.48 -4.00
C SER A 101 -12.79 6.00 -3.92
N PHE A 102 -13.34 6.72 -4.91
CA PHE A 102 -13.13 8.17 -5.08
C PHE A 102 -13.77 9.02 -3.97
N SER A 103 -14.74 8.50 -3.21
CA SER A 103 -15.41 9.21 -2.12
C SER A 103 -14.53 9.35 -0.86
N ASP A 104 -13.52 8.51 -0.71
CA ASP A 104 -12.60 8.52 0.43
C ASP A 104 -11.12 8.54 -0.02
N CYS A 105 -10.85 9.25 -1.13
CA CYS A 105 -9.51 9.38 -1.73
C CYS A 105 -8.49 10.10 -0.83
N GLN A 106 -8.52 9.87 0.48
CA GLN A 106 -7.52 10.37 1.42
C GLN A 106 -6.25 9.52 1.43
N GLY A 107 -5.78 9.13 0.21
CA GLY A 107 -4.40 8.69 0.05
C GLY A 107 -4.04 7.33 0.65
N LYS A 108 -4.99 6.40 0.80
CA LYS A 108 -4.71 5.08 1.39
C LYS A 108 -3.77 4.19 0.55
N CYS A 109 -3.56 4.46 -0.74
CA CYS A 109 -2.52 3.78 -1.51
C CYS A 109 -1.43 4.76 -1.94
N LEU A 110 -0.40 4.88 -1.13
CA LEU A 110 0.75 5.73 -1.45
C LEU A 110 1.49 5.25 -2.71
N ALA A 111 1.49 3.95 -3.01
CA ALA A 111 2.08 3.42 -4.24
C ALA A 111 1.37 3.98 -5.49
N VAL A 112 0.02 4.07 -5.49
CA VAL A 112 -0.75 4.68 -6.58
C VAL A 112 -0.53 6.19 -6.64
N LYS A 113 -0.47 6.85 -5.49
CA LYS A 113 -0.38 8.32 -5.42
C LYS A 113 1.02 8.83 -5.74
N LEU A 114 2.04 8.19 -5.21
CA LEU A 114 3.41 8.68 -5.21
C LEU A 114 4.33 7.91 -6.16
N GLY A 115 3.91 6.73 -6.65
CA GLY A 115 4.81 5.80 -7.33
C GLY A 115 5.58 6.43 -8.48
N ALA A 116 4.93 7.10 -9.42
CA ALA A 116 5.60 7.77 -10.53
C ALA A 116 6.38 9.00 -10.06
N GLU A 117 5.79 9.82 -9.17
CA GLU A 117 6.40 11.07 -8.72
C GLU A 117 7.74 10.84 -8.00
N VAL A 118 7.75 9.99 -6.98
CA VAL A 118 8.95 9.83 -6.13
C VAL A 118 10.01 8.91 -6.75
N ALA A 119 9.60 8.02 -7.67
CA ALA A 119 10.55 7.17 -8.38
C ALA A 119 11.51 7.97 -9.26
N ASP A 120 11.04 9.09 -9.83
CA ASP A 120 11.86 9.99 -10.64
C ASP A 120 12.70 10.97 -9.79
N MET A 121 12.30 11.20 -8.55
CA MET A 121 12.92 12.21 -7.67
C MET A 121 14.05 11.67 -6.80
N SER A 122 13.95 10.42 -6.34
CA SER A 122 14.85 9.85 -5.34
C SER A 122 15.08 8.36 -5.57
N GLU A 123 16.32 7.98 -5.80
CA GLU A 123 16.71 6.58 -5.93
C GLU A 123 16.42 5.78 -4.63
N ALA A 124 16.59 6.40 -3.47
CA ALA A 124 16.31 5.76 -2.19
C ALA A 124 14.79 5.49 -2.02
N MET A 125 13.93 6.46 -2.35
CA MET A 125 12.47 6.26 -2.34
C MET A 125 12.03 5.26 -3.41
N ARG A 126 12.61 5.31 -4.62
CA ARG A 126 12.36 4.32 -5.69
C ARG A 126 12.70 2.90 -5.23
N ALA A 127 13.84 2.71 -4.58
CA ALA A 127 14.25 1.41 -4.04
C ALA A 127 13.27 0.92 -2.96
N THR A 128 12.78 1.81 -2.09
CA THR A 128 11.77 1.47 -1.07
C THR A 128 10.42 1.10 -1.69
N LEU A 129 9.95 1.84 -2.69
CA LEU A 129 8.76 1.48 -3.48
C LEU A 129 8.92 0.09 -4.11
N LYS A 130 10.07 -0.18 -4.74
CA LYS A 130 10.35 -1.49 -5.35
C LYS A 130 10.28 -2.61 -4.32
N ARG A 131 10.91 -2.45 -3.14
CA ARG A 131 10.85 -3.47 -2.08
C ARG A 131 9.41 -3.70 -1.60
N GLY A 132 8.68 -2.63 -1.31
CA GLY A 132 7.31 -2.72 -0.82
C GLY A 132 6.35 -3.34 -1.82
N THR A 133 6.40 -2.90 -3.08
CA THR A 133 5.55 -3.48 -4.15
C THR A 133 5.91 -4.93 -4.46
N SER A 134 7.21 -5.30 -4.45
CA SER A 134 7.62 -6.70 -4.55
C SER A 134 7.07 -7.53 -3.40
N GLY A 135 7.10 -7.01 -2.16
CA GLY A 135 6.53 -7.70 -1.00
C GLY A 135 5.02 -7.98 -1.12
N ILE A 136 4.26 -7.09 -1.79
CA ILE A 136 2.85 -7.33 -2.10
C ILE A 136 2.69 -8.44 -3.12
N VAL A 137 3.42 -8.36 -4.25
CA VAL A 137 3.38 -9.37 -5.33
C VAL A 137 3.77 -10.76 -4.81
N ASP A 138 4.80 -10.85 -3.97
CA ASP A 138 5.24 -12.12 -3.37
C ASP A 138 4.16 -12.75 -2.48
N ARG A 139 3.39 -11.95 -1.73
CA ARG A 139 2.27 -12.45 -0.91
C ARG A 139 1.12 -12.95 -1.77
N LEU A 140 0.76 -12.19 -2.82
CA LEU A 140 -0.24 -12.62 -3.79
C LEU A 140 0.17 -13.93 -4.47
N ALA A 141 1.42 -14.06 -4.90
CA ALA A 141 1.93 -15.27 -5.54
C ALA A 141 1.81 -16.49 -4.61
N ARG A 142 2.24 -16.34 -3.34
CA ARG A 142 2.10 -17.42 -2.35
C ARG A 142 0.63 -17.78 -2.07
N ALA A 143 -0.25 -16.79 -1.99
CA ALA A 143 -1.68 -17.01 -1.80
C ALA A 143 -2.29 -17.73 -3.00
N ILE A 144 -1.95 -17.35 -4.23
CA ILE A 144 -2.42 -18.03 -5.44
C ILE A 144 -1.93 -19.48 -5.46
N GLN A 145 -0.65 -19.71 -5.18
CA GLN A 145 -0.07 -21.05 -5.10
C GLN A 145 -0.80 -21.91 -4.05
N ALA A 146 -1.02 -21.39 -2.85
CA ALA A 146 -1.75 -22.08 -1.80
C ALA A 146 -3.20 -22.40 -2.20
N GLY A 147 -3.88 -21.48 -2.88
CA GLY A 147 -5.24 -21.70 -3.40
C GLY A 147 -5.33 -22.80 -4.47
N VAL A 148 -4.30 -22.93 -5.31
CA VAL A 148 -4.17 -24.02 -6.27
C VAL A 148 -3.92 -25.36 -5.53
N GLU A 149 -3.03 -25.38 -4.56
CA GLU A 149 -2.70 -26.58 -3.77
C GLU A 149 -3.88 -27.10 -2.94
N GLU A 150 -4.70 -26.21 -2.37
CA GLU A 150 -5.92 -26.59 -1.64
C GLU A 150 -7.13 -26.87 -2.57
N GLY A 151 -7.00 -26.57 -3.87
CA GLY A 151 -8.05 -26.82 -4.88
C GLY A 151 -9.16 -25.76 -4.92
N SER A 152 -8.99 -24.59 -4.25
CA SER A 152 -9.96 -23.49 -4.31
C SER A 152 -9.75 -22.56 -5.51
N LEU A 153 -8.61 -22.65 -6.19
CA LEU A 153 -8.27 -21.92 -7.42
C LEU A 153 -7.84 -22.90 -8.52
N SER A 154 -8.10 -22.52 -9.78
CA SER A 154 -7.63 -23.25 -10.95
C SER A 154 -6.85 -22.30 -11.88
N VAL A 155 -5.55 -22.18 -11.66
CA VAL A 155 -4.65 -21.30 -12.41
C VAL A 155 -3.68 -22.14 -13.22
N SER A 156 -3.58 -21.89 -14.53
CA SER A 156 -2.71 -22.63 -15.45
C SER A 156 -1.33 -21.99 -15.60
N GLU A 157 -1.24 -20.68 -15.39
CA GLU A 157 -0.01 -19.92 -15.49
C GLU A 157 0.77 -19.94 -14.18
N ASP A 158 2.03 -19.51 -14.26
CA ASP A 158 2.88 -19.33 -13.08
C ASP A 158 2.26 -18.34 -12.07
N PRO A 159 2.07 -18.73 -10.79
CA PRO A 159 1.45 -17.89 -9.79
C PRO A 159 2.11 -16.51 -9.60
N SER A 160 3.42 -16.41 -9.78
CA SER A 160 4.14 -15.13 -9.68
C SER A 160 3.78 -14.20 -10.84
N SER A 161 3.66 -14.74 -12.04
CA SER A 161 3.24 -13.99 -13.24
C SER A 161 1.80 -13.50 -13.13
N VAL A 162 0.90 -14.34 -12.60
CA VAL A 162 -0.50 -13.98 -12.35
C VAL A 162 -0.58 -12.89 -11.25
N ALA A 163 0.14 -13.06 -10.15
CA ALA A 163 0.18 -12.09 -9.06
C ALA A 163 0.66 -10.72 -9.55
N GLN A 164 1.73 -10.68 -10.35
CA GLN A 164 2.25 -9.45 -10.92
C GLN A 164 1.23 -8.78 -11.86
N SER A 165 0.60 -9.57 -12.74
CA SER A 165 -0.42 -9.08 -13.67
C SER A 165 -1.63 -8.50 -12.93
N LEU A 166 -2.13 -9.19 -11.90
CA LEU A 166 -3.23 -8.71 -11.07
C LEU A 166 -2.85 -7.43 -10.34
N TYR A 167 -1.66 -7.36 -9.72
CA TYR A 167 -1.24 -6.14 -9.02
C TYR A 167 -1.16 -4.93 -9.95
N GLN A 168 -0.58 -5.10 -11.15
CA GLN A 168 -0.51 -4.04 -12.17
C GLN A 168 -1.90 -3.63 -12.67
N LEU A 169 -2.81 -4.58 -12.89
CA LEU A 169 -4.20 -4.32 -13.27
C LEU A 169 -4.92 -3.45 -12.23
N TRP A 170 -4.80 -3.78 -10.95
CA TRP A 170 -5.46 -3.05 -9.87
C TRP A 170 -4.84 -1.68 -9.61
N LEU A 171 -3.51 -1.52 -9.79
CA LEU A 171 -2.86 -0.21 -9.79
C LEU A 171 -3.41 0.68 -10.92
N GLY A 172 -3.52 0.12 -12.13
CA GLY A 172 -4.10 0.82 -13.28
C GLY A 172 -5.56 1.20 -13.07
N ALA A 173 -6.37 0.27 -12.55
CA ALA A 173 -7.78 0.51 -12.22
C ALA A 173 -7.93 1.63 -11.18
N SER A 174 -7.06 1.67 -10.16
CA SER A 174 -7.05 2.73 -9.14
C SER A 174 -6.77 4.12 -9.72
N VAL A 175 -5.88 4.22 -10.71
CA VAL A 175 -5.64 5.47 -11.44
C VAL A 175 -6.87 5.85 -12.27
N MET A 176 -7.44 4.89 -12.99
CA MET A 176 -8.61 5.13 -13.86
C MET A 176 -9.84 5.58 -13.09
N VAL A 177 -10.13 4.99 -11.92
CA VAL A 177 -11.24 5.43 -11.04
C VAL A 177 -11.13 6.92 -10.69
N LYS A 178 -9.93 7.42 -10.44
CA LYS A 178 -9.69 8.85 -10.17
C LYS A 178 -9.92 9.73 -11.40
N ILE A 179 -9.61 9.23 -12.58
CA ILE A 179 -9.78 9.95 -13.85
C ILE A 179 -11.26 10.00 -14.26
N VAL A 180 -11.94 8.85 -14.29
CA VAL A 180 -13.31 8.74 -14.79
C VAL A 180 -14.39 9.06 -13.75
N ARG A 181 -14.02 9.16 -12.47
CA ARG A 181 -14.92 9.48 -11.35
C ARG A 181 -16.10 8.50 -11.17
N ASN A 182 -15.88 7.22 -11.48
CA ASN A 182 -16.82 6.13 -11.20
C ASN A 182 -16.07 4.84 -10.91
N LEU A 183 -16.77 3.79 -10.45
CA LEU A 183 -16.18 2.52 -10.00
C LEU A 183 -16.03 1.47 -11.13
N GLN A 184 -16.47 1.76 -12.34
CA GLN A 184 -16.44 0.84 -13.48
C GLN A 184 -15.03 0.22 -13.72
N PRO A 185 -13.89 0.93 -13.57
CA PRO A 185 -12.58 0.31 -13.70
C PRO A 185 -12.32 -0.80 -12.66
N PHE A 186 -12.83 -0.66 -11.43
CA PHE A 186 -12.73 -1.72 -10.42
C PHE A 186 -13.64 -2.91 -10.71
N GLU A 187 -14.84 -2.67 -11.25
CA GLU A 187 -15.73 -3.76 -11.68
C GLU A 187 -15.06 -4.58 -12.78
N THR A 188 -14.41 -3.91 -13.74
CA THR A 188 -13.64 -4.57 -14.81
C THR A 188 -12.44 -5.36 -14.24
N ALA A 189 -11.68 -4.76 -13.31
CA ALA A 189 -10.56 -5.41 -12.66
C ALA A 189 -11.01 -6.65 -11.87
N MET A 190 -12.13 -6.57 -11.14
CA MET A 190 -12.71 -7.69 -10.41
C MET A 190 -13.16 -8.82 -11.32
N ALA A 191 -13.81 -8.50 -12.44
CA ALA A 191 -14.21 -9.49 -13.43
C ALA A 191 -12.99 -10.20 -14.04
N SER A 192 -11.94 -9.45 -14.40
CA SER A 192 -10.67 -10.00 -14.90
C SER A 192 -9.96 -10.85 -13.84
N THR A 193 -9.98 -10.43 -12.57
CA THR A 193 -9.41 -11.18 -11.45
C THR A 193 -10.07 -12.56 -11.33
N ARG A 194 -11.42 -12.64 -11.41
CA ARG A 194 -12.15 -13.92 -11.40
C ARG A 194 -11.80 -14.80 -12.58
N LEU A 195 -11.62 -14.21 -13.76
CA LEU A 195 -11.21 -14.94 -14.95
C LEU A 195 -9.77 -15.48 -14.87
N MET A 196 -8.86 -14.77 -14.23
CA MET A 196 -7.46 -15.20 -14.09
C MET A 196 -7.27 -16.23 -12.97
N LEU A 197 -8.03 -16.10 -11.88
CA LEU A 197 -7.91 -16.99 -10.72
C LEU A 197 -8.80 -18.24 -10.81
N HIS A 198 -9.86 -18.22 -11.63
CA HIS A 198 -10.85 -19.29 -11.74
C HIS A 198 -11.23 -19.90 -10.38
N PRO A 199 -11.88 -19.12 -9.46
CA PRO A 199 -12.30 -19.66 -8.17
C PRO A 199 -13.23 -20.86 -8.37
N VAL A 200 -12.88 -21.96 -7.72
CA VAL A 200 -13.69 -23.18 -7.78
C VAL A 200 -14.83 -23.03 -6.77
N SER A 201 -16.08 -23.13 -7.26
CA SER A 201 -17.26 -23.13 -6.38
C SER A 201 -17.28 -24.43 -5.59
N GLY A 202 -17.21 -24.35 -4.26
CA GLY A 202 -17.40 -25.49 -3.37
C GLY A 202 -18.88 -25.86 -3.24
#